data_c8bf5e31d94b7f1d8a99f7aed245ab75
#
_entry.id   c8bf5e31d94b7f1d8a99f7aed245ab75
#
_cell.length_a   1.000
_cell.length_b   1.000
_cell.length_c   1.000
_cell.angle_alpha   90.00
_cell.angle_beta   90.00
_cell.angle_gamma   90.00
#
_symmetry.space_group_name_H-M   'P 1'
#
loop_
_entity.id
_entity.type
_entity.pdbx_description
1 polymer ?
#
loop_
_entity_poly.entity_id
_entity_poly.type
_entity_poly.pdbx_seq_one_letter_code
_entity_poly.pdbx_strand_id
1 'polypeptide(L)'
;MGALGFQAEPGDWTCPMDADVHLDHPGKCPRCGMTLTLKIPDRVEYSLYLTVLPRAIEPGETAKLSLRIVDPKGQPVRRFETVHEKLIHLFVVSEDLEFFAHLHPVYQEDGSFALTMRFPRSGMYRILADYYPAGSAPQLTVETLYVKGQSKTARLSVSTSPQRAENLTASLRLEPEVLMAGLQSRLYYSLEPQDGLERYLGAWGHMLIASEDLVDMMHLHPFLASNSGIQYNVIFPRAGSYKVWSQFQRLGVVNTVAFSVSVKQI
;
A
#
# COMPACT_ATOMS: atom_id res chain seq x y z
N MET A 1 -20.10 -47.85 -15.82
CA MET A 1 -18.81 -47.38 -15.23
C MET A 1 -19.05 -45.94 -14.78
N GLY A 2 -19.31 -45.76 -13.51
CA GLY A 2 -19.55 -44.44 -12.90
C GLY A 2 -18.24 -43.69 -12.75
N ALA A 3 -18.20 -42.48 -13.25
CA ALA A 3 -17.12 -41.54 -12.95
C ALA A 3 -17.16 -41.21 -11.47
N LEU A 4 -16.14 -41.65 -10.74
CA LEU A 4 -15.87 -41.20 -9.37
C LEU A 4 -15.52 -39.72 -9.46
N GLY A 5 -16.47 -38.86 -9.12
CA GLY A 5 -16.21 -37.44 -8.90
C GLY A 5 -15.22 -37.32 -7.73
N PHE A 6 -14.03 -36.83 -7.99
CA PHE A 6 -13.13 -36.36 -6.94
C PHE A 6 -13.83 -35.20 -6.23
N GLN A 7 -14.44 -35.49 -5.08
CA GLN A 7 -14.75 -34.45 -4.11
C GLN A 7 -13.42 -33.98 -3.55
N ALA A 8 -13.05 -32.75 -3.86
CA ALA A 8 -11.91 -32.10 -3.23
C ALA A 8 -12.19 -32.12 -1.71
N GLU A 9 -11.24 -32.66 -0.94
CA GLU A 9 -11.24 -32.55 0.52
C GLU A 9 -11.47 -31.08 0.91
N PRO A 10 -12.24 -30.79 1.97
CA PRO A 10 -12.39 -29.44 2.47
C PRO A 10 -11.00 -28.88 2.78
N GLY A 11 -10.49 -28.00 1.92
CA GLY A 11 -9.18 -27.41 2.02
C GLY A 11 -9.22 -26.14 2.84
N ASP A 12 -8.14 -25.85 3.54
CA ASP A 12 -7.91 -24.55 4.17
C ASP A 12 -7.45 -23.55 3.09
N TRP A 13 -8.41 -22.82 2.54
CA TRP A 13 -8.17 -21.81 1.52
C TRP A 13 -7.80 -20.49 2.19
N THR A 14 -6.58 -20.05 2.02
CA THR A 14 -6.04 -18.86 2.68
C THR A 14 -5.73 -17.74 1.67
N CYS A 15 -5.79 -16.50 2.13
CA CYS A 15 -5.43 -15.36 1.34
C CYS A 15 -3.90 -15.15 1.38
N PRO A 16 -3.21 -15.06 0.24
CA PRO A 16 -1.76 -14.78 0.22
C PRO A 16 -1.37 -13.44 0.84
N MET A 17 -2.30 -12.47 0.89
CA MET A 17 -2.07 -11.14 1.47
C MET A 17 -2.57 -11.05 2.92
N ASP A 18 -3.76 -11.55 3.19
CA ASP A 18 -4.40 -11.55 4.50
C ASP A 18 -4.33 -12.96 5.08
N ALA A 19 -3.18 -13.37 5.58
CA ALA A 19 -2.92 -14.75 6.01
C ALA A 19 -3.82 -15.25 7.16
N ASP A 20 -4.55 -14.36 7.81
CA ASP A 20 -5.58 -14.66 8.81
C ASP A 20 -6.97 -14.93 8.21
N VAL A 21 -7.13 -14.78 6.89
CA VAL A 21 -8.36 -15.13 6.18
C VAL A 21 -8.28 -16.58 5.71
N HIS A 22 -9.13 -17.43 6.29
CA HIS A 22 -9.26 -18.84 6.00
C HIS A 22 -10.70 -19.17 5.62
N LEU A 23 -10.90 -19.88 4.50
CA LEU A 23 -12.19 -20.39 4.06
C LEU A 23 -12.09 -21.89 3.77
N ASP A 24 -13.20 -22.60 3.87
CA ASP A 24 -13.32 -24.02 3.58
C ASP A 24 -13.54 -24.33 2.08
N HIS A 25 -13.57 -23.31 1.23
CA HIS A 25 -13.85 -23.40 -0.20
C HIS A 25 -12.99 -22.42 -1.00
N PRO A 26 -12.75 -22.69 -2.29
CA PRO A 26 -12.07 -21.75 -3.18
C PRO A 26 -12.93 -20.51 -3.42
N GLY A 27 -12.27 -19.37 -3.71
CA GLY A 27 -12.99 -18.13 -3.97
C GLY A 27 -12.09 -16.91 -3.95
N LYS A 28 -12.71 -15.79 -3.64
CA LYS A 28 -12.05 -14.50 -3.46
C LYS A 28 -12.00 -14.14 -1.97
N CYS A 29 -10.89 -13.52 -1.57
CA CYS A 29 -10.75 -12.97 -0.23
C CYS A 29 -11.82 -11.89 0.01
N PRO A 30 -12.63 -11.99 1.07
CA PRO A 30 -13.67 -11.00 1.35
C PRO A 30 -13.10 -9.64 1.76
N ARG A 31 -11.82 -9.58 2.11
CA ARG A 31 -11.14 -8.36 2.53
C ARG A 31 -10.48 -7.61 1.37
N CYS A 32 -9.68 -8.29 0.55
CA CYS A 32 -8.90 -7.67 -0.51
C CYS A 32 -9.28 -8.07 -1.94
N GLY A 33 -10.14 -9.08 -2.12
CA GLY A 33 -10.57 -9.56 -3.44
C GLY A 33 -9.58 -10.51 -4.14
N MET A 34 -8.42 -10.80 -3.55
CA MET A 34 -7.42 -11.70 -4.10
C MET A 34 -7.94 -13.15 -4.17
N THR A 35 -7.48 -13.93 -5.14
CA THR A 35 -7.82 -15.35 -5.23
C THR A 35 -7.22 -16.12 -4.05
N LEU A 36 -8.05 -16.89 -3.36
CA LEU A 36 -7.61 -17.77 -2.28
C LEU A 36 -6.83 -18.96 -2.83
N THR A 37 -5.87 -19.44 -2.08
CA THR A 37 -5.01 -20.58 -2.42
C THR A 37 -5.00 -21.61 -1.29
N LEU A 38 -4.86 -22.90 -1.61
CA LEU A 38 -4.71 -23.98 -0.61
C LEU A 38 -3.37 -23.90 0.16
N LYS A 39 -2.40 -23.24 -0.44
CA LYS A 39 -1.09 -23.00 0.13
C LYS A 39 -0.67 -21.60 -0.28
N ILE A 40 -0.14 -20.83 0.67
CA ILE A 40 0.48 -19.55 0.32
C ILE A 40 1.64 -19.85 -0.65
N PRO A 41 1.66 -19.25 -1.86
CA PRO A 41 2.73 -19.48 -2.82
C PRO A 41 4.10 -19.18 -2.21
N ASP A 42 5.11 -19.94 -2.59
CA ASP A 42 6.47 -19.66 -2.18
C ASP A 42 6.86 -18.24 -2.64
N ARG A 43 7.57 -17.53 -1.78
CA ARG A 43 8.01 -16.18 -2.09
C ARG A 43 9.06 -16.21 -3.18
N VAL A 44 8.68 -15.81 -4.37
CA VAL A 44 9.54 -15.67 -5.53
C VAL A 44 9.68 -14.18 -5.81
N GLU A 45 10.92 -13.70 -5.98
CA GLU A 45 11.17 -12.29 -6.27
C GLU A 45 10.97 -12.00 -7.76
N TYR A 46 10.21 -10.95 -8.03
CA TYR A 46 10.02 -10.37 -9.36
C TYR A 46 10.77 -9.05 -9.42
N SER A 47 11.47 -8.82 -10.53
CA SER A 47 12.20 -7.56 -10.71
C SER A 47 11.29 -6.52 -11.36
N LEU A 48 11.29 -5.32 -10.80
CA LEU A 48 10.63 -4.16 -11.39
C LEU A 48 11.68 -3.24 -12.01
N TYR A 49 11.44 -2.82 -13.24
CA TYR A 49 12.27 -1.85 -13.96
C TYR A 49 11.48 -0.57 -14.17
N LEU A 50 11.94 0.50 -13.54
CA LEU A 50 11.36 1.84 -13.69
C LEU A 50 12.13 2.61 -14.77
N THR A 51 11.40 3.10 -15.77
CA THR A 51 11.90 4.05 -16.77
C THR A 51 11.18 5.38 -16.61
N VAL A 52 11.90 6.47 -16.62
CA VAL A 52 11.36 7.83 -16.44
C VAL A 52 11.80 8.73 -17.59
N LEU A 53 10.84 9.48 -18.14
CA LEU A 53 11.08 10.44 -19.23
C LEU A 53 10.44 11.80 -18.90
N PRO A 54 11.22 12.91 -18.91
CA PRO A 54 12.67 12.97 -19.21
C PRO A 54 13.50 12.31 -18.11
N ARG A 55 14.72 11.87 -18.42
CA ARG A 55 15.62 11.23 -17.43
C ARG A 55 16.09 12.20 -16.35
N ALA A 56 16.20 13.46 -16.67
CA ALA A 56 16.56 14.53 -15.75
C ALA A 56 15.34 15.43 -15.58
N ILE A 57 14.71 15.33 -14.42
CA ILE A 57 13.45 16.02 -14.09
C ILE A 57 13.78 17.31 -13.33
N GLU A 58 13.20 18.43 -13.75
CA GLU A 58 13.22 19.68 -12.98
C GLU A 58 12.08 19.72 -11.95
N PRO A 59 12.23 20.42 -10.81
CA PRO A 59 11.14 20.60 -9.87
C PRO A 59 9.91 21.25 -10.54
N GLY A 60 8.75 20.66 -10.32
CA GLY A 60 7.51 21.08 -10.96
C GLY A 60 7.28 20.53 -12.37
N GLU A 61 8.22 19.81 -12.92
CA GLU A 61 8.09 19.18 -14.23
C GLU A 61 7.21 17.92 -14.17
N THR A 62 6.57 17.63 -15.28
CA THR A 62 5.78 16.40 -15.49
C THR A 62 6.67 15.36 -16.17
N ALA A 63 6.68 14.14 -15.63
CA ALA A 63 7.42 13.03 -16.20
C ALA A 63 6.48 11.83 -16.45
N LYS A 64 6.77 11.09 -17.52
CA LYS A 64 6.16 9.80 -17.81
C LYS A 64 6.97 8.70 -17.13
N LEU A 65 6.30 7.87 -16.35
CA LEU A 65 6.86 6.69 -15.71
C LEU A 65 6.36 5.45 -16.45
N SER A 66 7.26 4.51 -16.72
CA SER A 66 6.95 3.19 -17.25
C SER A 66 7.57 2.13 -16.36
N LEU A 67 6.73 1.20 -15.88
CA LEU A 67 7.14 0.11 -14.99
C LEU A 67 6.99 -1.20 -15.74
N ARG A 68 8.07 -1.98 -15.80
CA ARG A 68 8.09 -3.33 -16.38
C ARG A 68 8.45 -4.32 -15.31
N ILE A 69 7.60 -5.33 -15.14
CA ILE A 69 7.80 -6.40 -14.17
C ILE A 69 8.21 -7.66 -14.92
N VAL A 70 9.28 -8.31 -14.44
CA VAL A 70 9.77 -9.55 -15.01
C VAL A 70 9.87 -10.64 -13.95
N ASP A 71 9.68 -11.87 -14.37
CA ASP A 71 9.83 -13.05 -13.54
C ASP A 71 11.33 -13.38 -13.29
N PRO A 72 11.66 -14.37 -12.44
CA PRO A 72 13.05 -14.75 -12.17
C PRO A 72 13.83 -15.27 -13.39
N LYS A 73 13.13 -15.60 -14.47
CA LYS A 73 13.75 -16.01 -15.75
C LYS A 73 13.94 -14.82 -16.70
N GLY A 74 13.63 -13.59 -16.25
CA GLY A 74 13.71 -12.38 -17.04
C GLY A 74 12.57 -12.21 -18.05
N GLN A 75 11.50 -13.01 -17.95
CA GLN A 75 10.36 -12.90 -18.87
C GLN A 75 9.36 -11.86 -18.36
N PRO A 76 8.80 -11.02 -19.25
CA PRO A 76 7.77 -10.06 -18.86
C PRO A 76 6.55 -10.73 -18.25
N VAL A 77 6.15 -10.27 -17.08
CA VAL A 77 4.89 -10.69 -16.44
C VAL A 77 3.73 -10.03 -17.17
N ARG A 78 2.76 -10.84 -17.61
CA ARG A 78 1.61 -10.35 -18.35
C ARG A 78 0.27 -10.57 -17.64
N ARG A 79 0.25 -11.33 -16.57
CA ARG A 79 -0.96 -11.63 -15.81
C ARG A 79 -0.76 -11.23 -14.37
N PHE A 80 -1.70 -10.44 -13.86
CA PHE A 80 -1.71 -9.95 -12.49
C PHE A 80 -3.08 -10.23 -11.87
N GLU A 81 -3.10 -10.43 -10.56
CA GLU A 81 -4.34 -10.42 -9.78
C GLU A 81 -4.80 -8.98 -9.61
N THR A 82 -6.12 -8.79 -9.64
CA THR A 82 -6.74 -7.52 -9.25
C THR A 82 -6.93 -7.52 -7.74
N VAL A 83 -6.29 -6.60 -7.07
CA VAL A 83 -6.41 -6.40 -5.63
C VAL A 83 -6.87 -4.97 -5.37
N HIS A 84 -7.88 -4.81 -4.55
CA HIS A 84 -8.47 -3.48 -4.32
C HIS A 84 -8.73 -2.72 -5.63
N GLU A 85 -9.39 -3.40 -6.57
CA GLU A 85 -9.83 -2.89 -7.88
C GLU A 85 -8.68 -2.48 -8.84
N LYS A 86 -7.42 -2.70 -8.48
CA LYS A 86 -6.26 -2.33 -9.30
C LYS A 86 -5.30 -3.49 -9.49
N LEU A 87 -4.55 -3.46 -10.58
CA LEU A 87 -3.48 -4.42 -10.86
C LEU A 87 -2.17 -4.04 -10.17
N ILE A 88 -2.01 -2.75 -9.86
CA ILE A 88 -0.84 -2.19 -9.19
C ILE A 88 -1.25 -0.94 -8.40
N HIS A 89 -0.74 -0.81 -7.19
CA HIS A 89 -0.78 0.40 -6.39
C HIS A 89 0.62 1.02 -6.36
N LEU A 90 0.72 2.29 -6.66
CA LEU A 90 2.00 3.00 -6.68
C LEU A 90 1.94 4.16 -5.69
N PHE A 91 2.81 4.13 -4.71
CA PHE A 91 2.97 5.23 -3.76
C PHE A 91 4.26 5.98 -4.07
N VAL A 92 4.16 7.30 -4.09
CA VAL A 92 5.31 8.18 -4.34
C VAL A 92 5.45 9.14 -3.17
N VAL A 93 6.62 9.15 -2.55
CA VAL A 93 6.91 9.95 -1.36
C VAL A 93 8.21 10.71 -1.57
N SER A 94 8.23 12.02 -1.27
CA SER A 94 9.46 12.82 -1.28
C SER A 94 10.31 12.57 -0.03
N GLU A 95 11.61 12.79 -0.13
CA GLU A 95 12.60 12.61 0.95
C GLU A 95 12.27 13.42 2.21
N ASP A 96 11.64 14.59 2.04
CA ASP A 96 11.19 15.44 3.15
C ASP A 96 9.86 15.00 3.77
N LEU A 97 9.25 13.92 3.26
CA LEU A 97 7.95 13.38 3.68
C LEU A 97 6.78 14.38 3.60
N GLU A 98 6.92 15.43 2.77
CA GLU A 98 5.89 16.45 2.57
C GLU A 98 5.03 16.19 1.33
N PHE A 99 5.54 15.41 0.37
CA PHE A 99 4.78 14.97 -0.79
C PHE A 99 4.42 13.50 -0.66
N PHE A 100 3.15 13.22 -0.89
CA PHE A 100 2.59 11.87 -0.97
C PHE A 100 1.63 11.79 -2.14
N ALA A 101 1.72 10.70 -2.90
CA ALA A 101 0.72 10.35 -3.90
C ALA A 101 0.47 8.85 -3.90
N HIS A 102 -0.81 8.45 -4.05
CA HIS A 102 -1.26 7.08 -4.27
C HIS A 102 -1.86 7.02 -5.66
N LEU A 103 -1.24 6.29 -6.56
CA LEU A 103 -1.49 6.30 -7.99
C LEU A 103 -1.69 4.88 -8.52
N HIS A 104 -2.36 4.77 -9.68
CA HIS A 104 -2.66 3.49 -10.32
C HIS A 104 -2.24 3.56 -11.79
N PRO A 105 -1.00 3.14 -12.11
CA PRO A 105 -0.52 3.09 -13.49
C PRO A 105 -1.42 2.22 -14.37
N VAL A 106 -1.57 2.64 -15.62
CA VAL A 106 -2.41 1.94 -16.61
C VAL A 106 -1.61 0.84 -17.30
N TYR A 107 -2.15 -0.37 -17.32
CA TYR A 107 -1.56 -1.50 -18.03
C TYR A 107 -1.56 -1.26 -19.55
N GLN A 108 -0.44 -1.55 -20.21
CA GLN A 108 -0.20 -1.33 -21.63
C GLN A 108 -0.18 -2.66 -22.38
N GLU A 109 -0.40 -2.62 -23.71
CA GLU A 109 -0.37 -3.81 -24.56
C GLU A 109 0.99 -4.52 -24.58
N ASP A 110 2.08 -3.80 -24.38
CA ASP A 110 3.44 -4.36 -24.29
C ASP A 110 3.73 -5.07 -22.94
N GLY A 111 2.76 -5.06 -22.02
CA GLY A 111 2.87 -5.66 -20.69
C GLY A 111 3.51 -4.75 -19.63
N SER A 112 3.81 -3.51 -19.97
CA SER A 112 4.25 -2.50 -19.01
C SER A 112 3.05 -1.80 -18.35
N PHE A 113 3.33 -1.04 -17.28
CA PHE A 113 2.41 -0.09 -16.69
C PHE A 113 2.93 1.33 -16.92
N ALA A 114 2.05 2.25 -17.26
CA ALA A 114 2.43 3.63 -17.53
C ALA A 114 1.57 4.63 -16.77
N LEU A 115 2.18 5.72 -16.33
CA LEU A 115 1.51 6.88 -15.79
C LEU A 115 2.30 8.14 -16.10
N THR A 116 1.64 9.29 -15.96
CA THR A 116 2.28 10.60 -16.02
C THR A 116 1.98 11.33 -14.72
N MET A 117 3.01 11.89 -14.08
CA MET A 117 2.85 12.66 -12.86
C MET A 117 3.79 13.86 -12.81
N ARG A 118 3.44 14.83 -11.98
CA ARG A 118 4.25 16.01 -11.71
C ARG A 118 5.05 15.81 -10.42
N PHE A 119 6.33 16.18 -10.44
CA PHE A 119 7.22 16.13 -9.28
C PHE A 119 7.41 17.56 -8.72
N PRO A 120 6.69 17.96 -7.69
CA PRO A 120 6.67 19.36 -7.26
C PRO A 120 7.94 19.82 -6.52
N ARG A 121 8.73 18.88 -6.01
CA ARG A 121 9.89 19.15 -5.13
C ARG A 121 11.18 18.60 -5.74
N SER A 122 12.29 19.26 -5.45
CA SER A 122 13.64 18.72 -5.71
C SER A 122 14.02 17.63 -4.72
N GLY A 123 14.98 16.78 -5.07
CA GLY A 123 15.55 15.76 -4.21
C GLY A 123 15.09 14.36 -4.53
N MET A 124 15.29 13.46 -3.59
CA MET A 124 14.96 12.06 -3.71
C MET A 124 13.45 11.81 -3.54
N TYR A 125 12.94 10.88 -4.33
CA TYR A 125 11.62 10.28 -4.16
C TYR A 125 11.77 8.77 -4.03
N ARG A 126 11.02 8.18 -3.11
CA ARG A 126 10.81 6.74 -3.04
C ARG A 126 9.48 6.40 -3.69
N ILE A 127 9.52 5.35 -4.51
CA ILE A 127 8.36 4.85 -5.26
C ILE A 127 8.14 3.42 -4.81
N LEU A 128 7.09 3.18 -4.03
CA LEU A 128 6.68 1.85 -3.62
C LEU A 128 5.65 1.33 -4.61
N ALA A 129 5.93 0.21 -5.23
CA ALA A 129 5.02 -0.51 -6.11
C ALA A 129 4.54 -1.79 -5.41
N ASP A 130 3.23 -1.90 -5.25
CA ASP A 130 2.54 -3.06 -4.69
C ASP A 130 1.73 -3.74 -5.81
N TYR A 131 2.10 -4.96 -6.17
CA TYR A 131 1.53 -5.70 -7.30
C TYR A 131 1.54 -7.20 -7.07
N TYR A 132 0.70 -7.94 -7.80
CA TYR A 132 0.41 -9.35 -7.54
C TYR A 132 0.47 -10.15 -8.84
N PRO A 133 1.65 -10.71 -9.22
CA PRO A 133 1.74 -11.62 -10.36
C PRO A 133 0.82 -12.82 -10.15
N ALA A 134 0.02 -13.17 -11.15
CA ALA A 134 -0.97 -14.24 -11.02
C ALA A 134 -0.32 -15.57 -10.65
N GLY A 135 -0.81 -16.20 -9.58
CA GLY A 135 -0.30 -17.45 -9.04
C GLY A 135 0.98 -17.34 -8.22
N SER A 136 1.36 -16.12 -7.82
CA SER A 136 2.53 -15.86 -6.96
C SER A 136 2.14 -15.12 -5.68
N ALA A 137 3.10 -14.94 -4.78
CA ALA A 137 2.92 -14.11 -3.59
C ALA A 137 2.89 -12.62 -3.95
N PRO A 138 2.25 -11.78 -3.12
CA PRO A 138 2.31 -10.32 -3.23
C PRO A 138 3.74 -9.80 -3.29
N GLN A 139 3.95 -8.77 -4.11
CA GLN A 139 5.27 -8.14 -4.30
C GLN A 139 5.20 -6.67 -3.87
N LEU A 140 6.16 -6.28 -3.06
CA LEU A 140 6.42 -4.89 -2.68
C LEU A 140 7.82 -4.51 -3.13
N THR A 141 7.91 -3.64 -4.13
CA THR A 141 9.20 -3.18 -4.67
C THR A 141 9.35 -1.68 -4.46
N VAL A 142 10.51 -1.26 -4.00
CA VAL A 142 10.81 0.16 -3.76
C VAL A 142 11.89 0.62 -4.71
N GLU A 143 11.54 1.62 -5.54
CA GLU A 143 12.43 2.29 -6.46
C GLU A 143 12.80 3.69 -5.97
N THR A 144 13.90 4.22 -6.48
CA THR A 144 14.37 5.57 -6.14
C THR A 144 14.47 6.42 -7.40
N LEU A 145 13.96 7.65 -7.30
CA LEU A 145 14.02 8.64 -8.37
C LEU A 145 14.58 9.95 -7.81
N TYR A 146 15.37 10.66 -8.62
CA TYR A 146 15.91 11.97 -8.24
C TYR A 146 15.37 13.06 -9.16
N VAL A 147 14.86 14.12 -8.55
CA VAL A 147 14.49 15.38 -9.18
C VAL A 147 15.60 16.38 -8.90
N LYS A 148 16.04 17.11 -9.92
CA LYS A 148 17.17 18.04 -9.80
C LYS A 148 16.99 19.05 -8.68
N GLY A 149 18.12 19.45 -8.08
CA GLY A 149 18.19 20.42 -6.99
C GLY A 149 18.53 19.79 -5.65
N GLN A 150 18.57 20.62 -4.62
CA GLN A 150 18.86 20.16 -3.26
C GLN A 150 17.59 19.62 -2.61
N SER A 151 17.71 18.50 -1.91
CA SER A 151 16.66 17.97 -1.07
C SER A 151 16.83 18.43 0.38
N LYS A 152 15.74 18.33 1.12
CA LYS A 152 15.74 18.42 2.57
C LYS A 152 15.33 17.05 3.12
N THR A 153 16.14 16.52 4.01
CA THR A 153 15.77 15.33 4.77
C THR A 153 14.66 15.67 5.76
N ALA A 154 13.73 14.75 5.94
CA ALA A 154 12.67 14.91 6.93
C ALA A 154 13.24 14.97 8.35
N ARG A 155 12.57 15.72 9.20
CA ARG A 155 12.63 15.61 10.66
C ARG A 155 11.20 15.61 11.17
N LEU A 156 10.71 14.43 11.51
CA LEU A 156 9.33 14.25 11.93
C LEU A 156 9.15 14.71 13.38
N SER A 157 8.23 15.66 13.56
CA SER A 157 7.66 15.92 14.89
C SER A 157 6.50 14.98 15.10
N VAL A 158 6.56 14.18 16.18
CA VAL A 158 5.47 13.24 16.52
C VAL A 158 4.19 14.00 16.79
N SER A 159 3.13 13.65 16.10
CA SER A 159 1.80 14.23 16.27
C SER A 159 0.71 13.25 15.87
N THR A 160 -0.19 12.98 16.81
CA THR A 160 -1.43 12.22 16.60
C THR A 160 -2.67 13.12 16.77
N SER A 161 -2.48 14.45 16.78
CA SER A 161 -3.58 15.42 16.84
C SER A 161 -4.55 15.21 15.69
N PRO A 162 -5.86 15.41 15.89
CA PRO A 162 -6.86 15.25 14.83
C PRO A 162 -6.49 16.03 13.56
N GLN A 163 -6.64 15.39 12.41
CA GLN A 163 -6.32 15.94 11.10
C GLN A 163 -7.59 16.19 10.30
N ARG A 164 -7.74 17.42 9.81
CA ARG A 164 -8.82 17.79 8.89
C ARG A 164 -8.37 17.53 7.45
N ALA A 165 -9.24 16.89 6.69
CA ALA A 165 -9.09 16.68 5.25
C ALA A 165 -10.21 17.40 4.49
N GLU A 166 -10.49 17.01 3.24
CA GLU A 166 -11.41 17.70 2.34
C GLU A 166 -12.83 17.80 2.93
N ASN A 167 -13.40 16.69 3.39
CA ASN A 167 -14.78 16.64 3.91
C ASN A 167 -14.96 15.79 5.17
N LEU A 168 -13.85 15.45 5.86
CA LEU A 168 -13.89 14.79 7.15
C LEU A 168 -12.70 15.21 8.04
N THR A 169 -12.82 14.89 9.31
CA THR A 169 -11.73 14.96 10.30
C THR A 169 -11.43 13.56 10.78
N ALA A 170 -10.16 13.21 10.83
CA ALA A 170 -9.69 11.92 11.34
C ALA A 170 -8.93 12.11 12.66
N SER A 171 -9.24 11.29 13.66
CA SER A 171 -8.52 11.16 14.91
C SER A 171 -7.84 9.81 14.96
N LEU A 172 -6.60 9.76 15.44
CA LEU A 172 -5.80 8.54 15.56
C LEU A 172 -5.56 8.20 17.03
N ARG A 173 -5.93 6.97 17.43
CA ARG A 173 -5.57 6.37 18.72
C ARG A 173 -4.67 5.17 18.49
N LEU A 174 -3.62 5.07 19.27
CA LEU A 174 -2.63 3.98 19.23
C LEU A 174 -2.90 2.98 20.36
N GLU A 175 -2.70 1.69 20.07
CA GLU A 175 -2.77 0.61 21.06
C GLU A 175 -1.67 -0.43 20.79
N PRO A 176 -0.71 -0.62 21.71
CA PRO A 176 -0.52 0.17 22.93
C PRO A 176 -0.21 1.64 22.62
N GLU A 177 -0.40 2.52 23.59
CA GLU A 177 -0.10 3.95 23.45
C GLU A 177 1.38 4.20 23.11
N VAL A 178 2.27 3.38 23.66
CA VAL A 178 3.70 3.37 23.33
C VAL A 178 3.97 2.24 22.35
N LEU A 179 4.27 2.59 21.10
CA LEU A 179 4.60 1.62 20.06
C LEU A 179 6.00 1.07 20.28
N MET A 180 6.16 -0.24 20.07
CA MET A 180 7.43 -0.96 20.19
C MET A 180 7.76 -1.68 18.88
N ALA A 181 9.02 -1.62 18.45
CA ALA A 181 9.50 -2.33 17.26
C ALA A 181 9.32 -3.84 17.42
N GLY A 182 8.90 -4.51 16.35
CA GLY A 182 8.68 -5.96 16.33
C GLY A 182 7.41 -6.44 17.03
N LEU A 183 6.67 -5.59 17.75
CA LEU A 183 5.43 -5.96 18.41
C LEU A 183 4.22 -5.48 17.64
N GLN A 184 3.14 -6.25 17.74
CA GLN A 184 1.87 -5.89 17.12
C GLN A 184 1.29 -4.63 17.76
N SER A 185 0.95 -3.68 16.94
CA SER A 185 0.28 -2.43 17.28
C SER A 185 -1.04 -2.32 16.54
N ARG A 186 -2.00 -1.61 17.11
CA ARG A 186 -3.28 -1.30 16.47
C ARG A 186 -3.42 0.22 16.35
N LEU A 187 -3.75 0.65 15.15
CA LEU A 187 -4.05 2.04 14.83
C LEU A 187 -5.55 2.17 14.62
N TYR A 188 -6.23 2.91 15.49
CA TYR A 188 -7.67 3.12 15.43
C TYR A 188 -7.96 4.52 14.92
N TYR A 189 -8.75 4.60 13.84
CA TYR A 189 -9.24 5.85 13.28
C TYR A 189 -10.69 6.07 13.65
N SER A 190 -10.99 7.24 14.21
CA SER A 190 -12.34 7.78 14.30
C SER A 190 -12.49 8.87 13.25
N LEU A 191 -13.51 8.76 12.40
CA LEU A 191 -13.77 9.69 11.30
C LEU A 191 -15.05 10.48 11.58
N GLU A 192 -15.02 11.79 11.40
CA GLU A 192 -16.15 12.68 11.62
C GLU A 192 -16.34 13.65 10.46
N PRO A 193 -17.56 13.76 9.89
CA PRO A 193 -18.74 12.94 10.20
C PRO A 193 -18.61 11.50 9.67
N GLN A 194 -19.34 10.55 10.28
CA GLN A 194 -19.32 9.13 9.90
C GLN A 194 -20.28 8.81 8.76
N ASP A 195 -21.32 9.62 8.58
CA ASP A 195 -22.28 9.44 7.49
C ASP A 195 -21.62 9.62 6.12
N GLY A 196 -22.03 8.81 5.16
CA GLY A 196 -21.53 8.86 3.78
C GLY A 196 -20.12 8.31 3.61
N LEU A 197 -19.58 7.56 4.58
CA LEU A 197 -18.33 6.80 4.39
C LEU A 197 -18.55 5.68 3.38
N GLU A 198 -17.58 5.52 2.49
CA GLU A 198 -17.62 4.58 1.36
C GLU A 198 -16.32 3.79 1.29
N ARG A 199 -16.38 2.65 0.61
CA ARG A 199 -15.14 1.93 0.26
C ARG A 199 -14.39 2.70 -0.82
N TYR A 200 -13.12 2.95 -0.57
CA TYR A 200 -12.16 3.44 -1.56
C TYR A 200 -11.40 2.27 -2.13
N LEU A 201 -11.52 2.04 -3.44
CA LEU A 201 -10.90 0.90 -4.12
C LEU A 201 -11.20 -0.45 -3.42
N GLY A 202 -12.46 -0.67 -3.06
CA GLY A 202 -12.90 -1.90 -2.41
C GLY A 202 -12.55 -2.05 -0.92
N ALA A 203 -11.68 -1.21 -0.35
CA ALA A 203 -11.32 -1.21 1.07
C ALA A 203 -11.92 -0.01 1.82
N TRP A 204 -12.08 -0.12 3.14
CA TRP A 204 -12.53 0.99 3.99
C TRP A 204 -11.46 2.05 4.23
N GLY A 205 -10.27 1.86 3.64
CA GLY A 205 -9.18 2.81 3.65
C GLY A 205 -7.90 2.19 3.12
N HIS A 206 -6.93 3.03 2.76
CA HIS A 206 -5.58 2.64 2.37
C HIS A 206 -4.59 3.41 3.23
N MET A 207 -3.53 2.75 3.65
CA MET A 207 -2.51 3.34 4.50
C MET A 207 -1.12 3.09 3.94
N LEU A 208 -0.33 4.15 3.80
CA LEU A 208 1.12 4.04 3.63
C LEU A 208 1.79 4.50 4.93
N ILE A 209 2.71 3.69 5.43
CA ILE A 209 3.63 4.06 6.50
C ILE A 209 5.03 4.12 5.92
N ALA A 210 5.77 5.19 6.23
CA ALA A 210 7.17 5.31 5.87
C ALA A 210 8.00 5.77 7.08
N SER A 211 9.16 5.14 7.28
CA SER A 211 10.14 5.62 8.26
C SER A 211 10.74 6.95 7.83
N GLU A 212 11.20 7.75 8.80
CA GLU A 212 11.80 9.07 8.54
C GLU A 212 12.97 9.00 7.55
N ASP A 213 13.72 7.89 7.56
CA ASP A 213 14.84 7.63 6.64
C ASP A 213 14.40 6.96 5.31
N LEU A 214 13.10 6.73 5.11
CA LEU A 214 12.51 6.08 3.93
C LEU A 214 13.08 4.67 3.62
N VAL A 215 13.61 3.97 4.62
CA VAL A 215 14.07 2.59 4.50
C VAL A 215 12.89 1.63 4.61
N ASP A 216 12.00 1.85 5.59
CA ASP A 216 10.81 1.05 5.77
C ASP A 216 9.62 1.73 5.13
N MET A 217 8.95 1.02 4.24
CA MET A 217 7.69 1.44 3.63
C MET A 217 6.70 0.28 3.68
N MET A 218 5.49 0.53 4.16
CA MET A 218 4.46 -0.49 4.35
C MET A 218 3.12 0.02 3.79
N HIS A 219 2.51 -0.77 2.91
CA HIS A 219 1.14 -0.54 2.44
C HIS A 219 0.19 -1.47 3.20
N LEU A 220 -0.84 -0.91 3.79
CA LEU A 220 -1.75 -1.63 4.69
C LEU A 220 -3.22 -1.29 4.40
N HIS A 221 -4.08 -2.25 4.69
CA HIS A 221 -5.53 -2.11 4.62
C HIS A 221 -6.16 -2.33 6.00
N PRO A 222 -7.38 -1.84 6.24
CA PRO A 222 -8.06 -2.05 7.51
C PRO A 222 -8.26 -3.54 7.82
N PHE A 223 -7.88 -3.92 9.04
CA PHE A 223 -8.21 -5.23 9.59
C PHE A 223 -9.69 -5.33 9.93
N LEU A 224 -10.25 -4.25 10.51
CA LEU A 224 -11.64 -4.15 10.91
C LEU A 224 -12.17 -2.74 10.61
N ALA A 225 -13.40 -2.67 10.13
CA ALA A 225 -14.13 -1.42 10.02
C ALA A 225 -15.55 -1.62 10.58
N SER A 226 -15.95 -0.73 11.46
CA SER A 226 -17.26 -0.74 12.13
C SER A 226 -17.73 0.69 12.40
N ASN A 227 -18.94 0.85 12.90
CA ASN A 227 -19.45 2.15 13.32
C ASN A 227 -18.62 2.79 14.46
N SER A 228 -17.76 2.02 15.14
CA SER A 228 -16.87 2.53 16.19
C SER A 228 -15.52 2.99 15.67
N GLY A 229 -15.21 2.79 14.38
CA GLY A 229 -13.98 3.22 13.74
C GLY A 229 -13.36 2.20 12.81
N ILE A 230 -12.20 2.55 12.30
CA ILE A 230 -11.40 1.76 11.36
C ILE A 230 -10.11 1.36 12.04
N GLN A 231 -9.81 0.06 12.08
CA GLN A 231 -8.63 -0.50 12.73
C GLN A 231 -7.64 -1.03 11.69
N TYR A 232 -6.37 -0.65 11.86
CA TYR A 232 -5.24 -1.27 11.18
C TYR A 232 -4.36 -2.01 12.18
N ASN A 233 -3.86 -3.18 11.79
CA ASN A 233 -2.86 -3.93 12.54
C ASN A 233 -1.49 -3.69 11.90
N VAL A 234 -0.51 -3.31 12.70
CA VAL A 234 0.83 -2.91 12.23
C VAL A 234 1.90 -3.53 13.10
N ILE A 235 2.97 -4.02 12.49
CA ILE A 235 4.23 -4.35 13.15
C ILE A 235 5.30 -3.43 12.57
N PHE A 236 5.78 -2.48 13.36
CA PHE A 236 6.86 -1.60 12.94
C PHE A 236 8.18 -2.36 13.01
N PRO A 237 8.97 -2.43 11.93
CA PRO A 237 10.16 -3.30 11.89
C PRO A 237 11.31 -2.76 12.77
N ARG A 238 11.42 -1.44 12.93
CA ARG A 238 12.51 -0.78 13.67
C ARG A 238 11.98 0.33 14.56
N ALA A 239 12.77 0.69 15.59
CA ALA A 239 12.56 1.91 16.35
C ALA A 239 12.86 3.14 15.48
N GLY A 240 12.15 4.23 15.72
CA GLY A 240 12.30 5.48 14.98
C GLY A 240 11.00 6.26 14.84
N SER A 241 11.04 7.31 14.03
CA SER A 241 9.87 8.11 13.66
C SER A 241 9.31 7.64 12.34
N TYR A 242 7.99 7.58 12.25
CA TYR A 242 7.28 7.16 11.05
C TYR A 242 6.19 8.17 10.69
N LYS A 243 6.04 8.44 9.39
CA LYS A 243 4.90 9.14 8.83
C LYS A 243 3.86 8.12 8.39
N VAL A 244 2.60 8.39 8.71
CA VAL A 244 1.45 7.53 8.40
C VAL A 244 0.47 8.33 7.58
N TRP A 245 0.33 8.03 6.29
CA TRP A 245 -0.73 8.59 5.44
C TRP A 245 -1.86 7.59 5.37
N SER A 246 -3.08 8.07 5.58
CA SER A 246 -4.28 7.26 5.48
C SER A 246 -5.31 7.94 4.60
N GLN A 247 -5.94 7.15 3.74
CA GLN A 247 -6.94 7.60 2.78
C GLN A 247 -8.28 6.96 3.08
N PHE A 248 -9.32 7.79 3.13
CA PHE A 248 -10.71 7.38 3.36
C PHE A 248 -11.61 8.07 2.35
N GLN A 249 -12.63 7.38 1.86
CA GLN A 249 -13.60 7.98 0.94
C GLN A 249 -14.89 8.32 1.67
N ARG A 250 -15.38 9.55 1.45
CA ARG A 250 -16.67 10.02 1.94
C ARG A 250 -17.38 10.83 0.88
N LEU A 251 -18.61 10.45 0.53
CA LEU A 251 -19.45 11.13 -0.48
C LEU A 251 -18.68 11.35 -1.79
N GLY A 252 -18.01 10.32 -2.29
CA GLY A 252 -17.21 10.35 -3.52
C GLY A 252 -15.87 11.08 -3.41
N VAL A 253 -15.53 11.68 -2.26
CA VAL A 253 -14.29 12.45 -2.06
C VAL A 253 -13.27 11.60 -1.30
N VAL A 254 -12.08 11.45 -1.86
CA VAL A 254 -10.95 10.79 -1.20
C VAL A 254 -10.25 11.79 -0.28
N ASN A 255 -10.26 11.49 1.00
CA ASN A 255 -9.62 12.29 2.05
C ASN A 255 -8.28 11.68 2.40
N THR A 256 -7.21 12.45 2.37
CA THR A 256 -5.88 12.04 2.81
C THR A 256 -5.51 12.76 4.10
N VAL A 257 -5.18 12.00 5.14
CA VAL A 257 -4.70 12.52 6.41
C VAL A 257 -3.31 11.97 6.71
N ALA A 258 -2.51 12.74 7.45
CA ALA A 258 -1.15 12.36 7.76
C ALA A 258 -0.86 12.55 9.26
N PHE A 259 -0.33 11.49 9.88
CA PHE A 259 0.10 11.49 11.27
C PHE A 259 1.59 11.15 11.35
N SER A 260 2.21 11.46 12.49
CA SER A 260 3.59 11.07 12.76
C SER A 260 3.65 10.39 14.13
N VAL A 261 4.23 9.18 14.14
CA VAL A 261 4.32 8.35 15.35
C VAL A 261 5.77 8.01 15.67
N SER A 262 6.04 7.75 16.96
CA SER A 262 7.35 7.29 17.42
C SER A 262 7.25 5.84 17.87
N VAL A 263 8.20 5.04 17.45
CA VAL A 263 8.35 3.62 17.80
C VAL A 263 9.61 3.45 18.61
N LYS A 264 9.51 2.83 19.77
CA LYS A 264 10.66 2.58 20.67
C LYS A 264 11.28 1.20 20.40
N GLN A 265 12.53 1.07 20.77
CA GLN A 265 13.20 -0.24 20.84
C GLN A 265 12.67 -1.03 22.05
N ILE A 266 12.54 -2.36 21.90
CA ILE A 266 12.26 -3.28 22.99
C ILE A 266 13.41 -3.25 24.00
#